data_e79083b3a16c9364678167a85b993fdc
#
_entry.id   e79083b3a16c9364678167a85b993fdc
#
_cell.length_a   1.000
_cell.length_b   1.000
_cell.length_c   1.000
_cell.angle_alpha   90.00
_cell.angle_beta   90.00
_cell.angle_gamma   90.00
#
_symmetry.space_group_name_H-M   'P 1'
#
loop_
_entity.id
_entity.type
_entity.pdbx_description
1 polymer ?
#
loop_
_entity_poly.entity_id
_entity_poly.type
_entity_poly.pdbx_seq_one_letter_code
_entity_poly.pdbx_strand_id
1 'polypeptide(L)'
;MGRFKHLVNSPAKIKAFKNRYHIPREAVLRYYSPEQIVSHREEGEVIILMIAFIEGGMTLPMGRITRDYLINHKICPYQCAPNLFRVLGSVNALNEHLHLGLTWHDVIHMYECHSLKNARFYLKS
;
A
#
# COMPACT_ATOMS: atom_id res chain seq x y z
N MET A 1 -2.79 -13.06 -15.26
CA MET A 1 -3.89 -12.10 -15.15
C MET A 1 -4.25 -11.90 -13.69
N GLY A 2 -4.44 -10.67 -13.24
CA GLY A 2 -4.71 -10.39 -11.85
C GLY A 2 -6.06 -10.91 -11.37
N ARG A 3 -6.08 -11.51 -10.18
CA ARG A 3 -7.29 -12.04 -9.54
C ARG A 3 -8.39 -10.97 -9.38
N PHE A 4 -7.99 -9.71 -9.24
CA PHE A 4 -8.92 -8.60 -9.00
C PHE A 4 -9.16 -7.72 -10.23
N LYS A 5 -8.76 -8.17 -11.41
CA LYS A 5 -8.89 -7.37 -12.63
C LYS A 5 -10.33 -6.90 -12.87
N HIS A 6 -11.31 -7.76 -12.53
CA HIS A 6 -12.72 -7.43 -12.75
C HIS A 6 -13.19 -6.20 -11.96
N LEU A 7 -12.45 -5.77 -10.95
CA LEU A 7 -12.80 -4.59 -10.14
C LEU A 7 -12.36 -3.28 -10.78
N VAL A 8 -11.48 -3.33 -11.78
CA VAL A 8 -10.89 -2.11 -12.38
C VAL A 8 -10.79 -2.17 -13.90
N ASN A 9 -11.57 -3.05 -14.54
CA ASN A 9 -11.46 -3.26 -15.98
C ASN A 9 -12.29 -2.28 -16.83
N SER A 10 -12.85 -1.25 -16.24
CA SER A 10 -13.55 -0.20 -16.95
C SER A 10 -13.50 1.10 -16.14
N PRO A 11 -13.71 2.27 -16.78
CA PRO A 11 -13.73 3.55 -16.05
C PRO A 11 -14.75 3.58 -14.92
N ALA A 12 -15.94 3.01 -15.13
CA ALA A 12 -16.97 2.97 -14.09
C ALA A 12 -16.53 2.11 -12.90
N LYS A 13 -15.86 0.99 -13.16
CA LYS A 13 -15.36 0.11 -12.10
C LYS A 13 -14.19 0.70 -11.34
N ILE A 14 -13.32 1.45 -12.02
CA ILE A 14 -12.25 2.19 -11.37
C ILE A 14 -12.83 3.22 -10.41
N LYS A 15 -13.87 3.94 -10.83
CA LYS A 15 -14.55 4.92 -9.98
C LYS A 15 -15.16 4.25 -8.75
N ALA A 16 -15.81 3.10 -8.93
CA ALA A 16 -16.38 2.34 -7.83
C ALA A 16 -15.32 1.85 -6.86
N PHE A 17 -14.18 1.40 -7.38
CA PHE A 17 -13.04 0.98 -6.57
C PHE A 17 -12.50 2.14 -5.72
N LYS A 18 -12.33 3.32 -6.34
CA LYS A 18 -11.89 4.51 -5.61
C LYS A 18 -12.85 4.87 -4.47
N ASN A 19 -14.15 4.82 -4.74
CA ASN A 19 -15.16 5.12 -3.72
C ASN A 19 -15.12 4.10 -2.58
N ARG A 20 -15.01 2.82 -2.90
CA ARG A 20 -15.00 1.77 -1.89
C ARG A 20 -13.80 1.87 -0.95
N TYR A 21 -12.63 2.20 -1.46
CA TYR A 21 -11.41 2.25 -0.67
C TYR A 21 -10.99 3.68 -0.30
N HIS A 22 -11.92 4.63 -0.44
CA HIS A 22 -11.73 6.03 -0.02
C HIS A 22 -10.48 6.66 -0.66
N ILE A 23 -10.20 6.31 -1.91
CA ILE A 23 -9.09 6.90 -2.64
C ILE A 23 -9.53 8.31 -3.08
N PRO A 24 -8.69 9.36 -2.88
CA PRO A 24 -9.05 10.72 -3.24
C PRO A 24 -9.47 10.84 -4.70
N ARG A 25 -10.47 11.69 -4.96
CA ARG A 25 -10.97 11.91 -6.31
C ARG A 25 -9.88 12.39 -7.26
N GLU A 26 -8.94 13.17 -6.75
CA GLU A 26 -7.84 13.74 -7.53
C GLU A 26 -6.82 12.72 -7.99
N ALA A 27 -6.76 11.58 -7.30
CA ALA A 27 -5.82 10.52 -7.67
C ALA A 27 -6.27 9.86 -8.97
N VAL A 28 -5.36 9.79 -9.94
CA VAL A 28 -5.60 9.13 -11.21
C VAL A 28 -5.11 7.70 -11.10
N LEU A 29 -6.01 6.74 -11.32
CA LEU A 29 -5.66 5.32 -11.27
C LEU A 29 -5.67 4.74 -12.69
N ARG A 30 -4.64 3.97 -12.99
CA ARG A 30 -4.54 3.21 -14.24
C ARG A 30 -4.30 1.75 -13.88
N TYR A 31 -5.01 0.84 -14.55
CA TYR A 31 -4.77 -0.57 -14.37
C TYR A 31 -3.65 -1.03 -15.29
N TYR A 32 -2.67 -1.69 -14.71
CA TYR A 32 -1.63 -2.39 -15.45
C TYR A 32 -1.76 -3.89 -15.19
N SER A 33 -1.76 -4.68 -16.26
CA SER A 33 -1.59 -6.12 -16.11
C SER A 33 -0.15 -6.41 -15.69
N PRO A 34 0.13 -7.59 -15.11
CA PRO A 34 1.51 -7.93 -14.75
C PRO A 34 2.50 -7.80 -15.89
N GLU A 35 2.08 -8.08 -17.12
CA GLU A 35 2.94 -7.99 -18.30
C GLU A 35 3.26 -6.55 -18.67
N GLN A 36 2.41 -5.59 -18.32
CA GLN A 36 2.56 -4.19 -18.68
C GLN A 36 3.41 -3.40 -17.70
N ILE A 37 3.56 -3.88 -16.47
CA ILE A 37 4.20 -3.10 -15.40
C ILE A 37 5.61 -2.67 -15.77
N VAL A 38 6.40 -3.56 -16.36
CA VAL A 38 7.81 -3.29 -16.66
C VAL A 38 7.96 -2.30 -17.83
N SER A 39 7.12 -2.41 -18.86
CA SER A 39 7.30 -1.69 -20.12
C SER A 39 6.43 -0.45 -20.28
N HIS A 40 5.39 -0.29 -19.46
CA HIS A 40 4.40 0.77 -19.66
C HIS A 40 4.29 1.78 -18.52
N ARG A 41 5.09 1.62 -17.45
CA ARG A 41 5.05 2.57 -16.34
C ARG A 41 5.56 3.93 -16.80
N GLU A 42 4.78 4.96 -16.58
CA GLU A 42 5.16 6.33 -16.89
C GLU A 42 5.89 6.96 -15.71
N GLU A 43 6.71 7.96 -16.01
CA GLU A 43 7.42 8.70 -14.98
C GLU A 43 6.43 9.34 -14.00
N GLY A 44 6.75 9.26 -12.71
CA GLY A 44 5.88 9.80 -11.66
C GLY A 44 4.80 8.86 -11.19
N GLU A 45 4.61 7.71 -11.86
CA GLU A 45 3.63 6.72 -11.43
C GLU A 45 4.20 5.82 -10.35
N VAL A 46 3.36 5.47 -9.38
CA VAL A 46 3.69 4.52 -8.32
C VAL A 46 2.88 3.25 -8.57
N ILE A 47 3.55 2.12 -8.60
CA ILE A 47 2.89 0.83 -8.76
C ILE A 47 2.44 0.32 -7.40
N ILE A 48 1.14 0.06 -7.28
CA ILE A 48 0.54 -0.46 -6.05
C ILE A 48 -0.29 -1.69 -6.39
N LEU A 49 -0.08 -2.76 -5.65
CA LEU A 49 -0.90 -3.95 -5.82
C LEU A 49 -2.30 -3.70 -5.27
N MET A 50 -3.32 -4.14 -6.00
CA MET A 50 -4.70 -3.99 -5.56
C MET A 50 -4.95 -4.65 -4.20
N ILE A 51 -4.26 -5.75 -3.92
CA ILE A 51 -4.39 -6.48 -2.67
C ILE A 51 -3.98 -5.62 -1.46
N ALA A 52 -3.14 -4.59 -1.67
CA ALA A 52 -2.77 -3.65 -0.61
C ALA A 52 -4.01 -2.91 -0.08
N PHE A 53 -4.93 -2.53 -0.97
CA PHE A 53 -6.19 -1.90 -0.57
C PHE A 53 -7.17 -2.92 -0.04
N ILE A 54 -7.33 -4.04 -0.73
CA ILE A 54 -8.38 -5.03 -0.46
C ILE A 54 -8.13 -5.77 0.86
N GLU A 55 -6.91 -6.25 1.07
CA GLU A 55 -6.55 -7.02 2.25
C GLU A 55 -5.67 -6.26 3.23
N GLY A 56 -4.88 -5.30 2.73
CA GLY A 56 -3.95 -4.54 3.56
C GLY A 56 -4.54 -3.32 4.22
N GLY A 57 -5.71 -2.88 3.78
CA GLY A 57 -6.31 -1.66 4.32
C GLY A 57 -5.51 -0.40 4.01
N MET A 58 -4.69 -0.43 2.96
CA MET A 58 -3.91 0.73 2.56
C MET A 58 -4.80 1.91 2.22
N THR A 59 -4.37 3.12 2.59
CA THR A 59 -5.08 4.37 2.29
C THR A 59 -4.22 5.29 1.44
N LEU A 60 -4.87 6.19 0.72
CA LEU A 60 -4.20 7.28 0.00
C LEU A 60 -4.86 8.61 0.41
N PRO A 61 -4.06 9.61 0.80
CA PRO A 61 -2.61 9.52 1.02
C PRO A 61 -2.27 8.55 2.15
N MET A 62 -1.08 7.97 2.07
CA MET A 62 -0.61 7.07 3.13
C MET A 62 -0.43 7.84 4.43
N GLY A 63 -0.68 7.17 5.55
CA GLY A 63 -0.37 7.74 6.85
C GLY A 63 1.12 8.04 6.98
N ARG A 64 1.45 9.00 7.85
CA ARG A 64 2.83 9.46 8.00
C ARG A 64 3.79 8.34 8.36
N ILE A 65 3.42 7.48 9.30
CA ILE A 65 4.28 6.39 9.75
C ILE A 65 4.52 5.39 8.61
N THR A 66 3.47 5.06 7.84
CA THR A 66 3.59 4.17 6.70
C THR A 66 4.56 4.75 5.66
N ARG A 67 4.36 6.01 5.30
CA ARG A 67 5.20 6.69 4.31
C ARG A 67 6.66 6.73 4.75
N ASP A 68 6.90 7.15 6.00
CA ASP A 68 8.25 7.29 6.53
C ASP A 68 8.94 5.92 6.62
N TYR A 69 8.21 4.88 7.02
CA TYR A 69 8.75 3.53 7.09
C TYR A 69 9.22 3.07 5.71
N LEU A 70 8.39 3.22 4.69
CA LEU A 70 8.73 2.78 3.34
C LEU A 70 9.92 3.55 2.77
N ILE A 71 9.94 4.87 2.96
CA ILE A 71 11.03 5.71 2.47
C ILE A 71 12.35 5.32 3.14
N ASN A 72 12.36 5.16 4.45
CA ASN A 72 13.59 4.89 5.19
C ASN A 72 14.12 3.48 4.99
N HIS A 73 13.24 2.52 4.66
CA HIS A 73 13.65 1.17 4.32
C HIS A 73 13.86 0.98 2.82
N LYS A 74 13.63 2.02 2.01
CA LYS A 74 13.75 1.98 0.56
C LYS A 74 12.92 0.85 -0.06
N ILE A 75 11.69 0.71 0.43
CA ILE A 75 10.75 -0.31 -0.05
C ILE A 75 9.69 0.38 -0.89
N CYS A 76 9.46 -0.14 -2.11
CA CYS A 76 8.38 0.33 -2.96
C CYS A 76 7.05 -0.32 -2.52
N PRO A 77 5.91 0.39 -2.64
CA PRO A 77 4.62 -0.17 -2.23
C PRO A 77 4.31 -1.53 -2.85
N TYR A 78 4.66 -1.76 -4.12
CA TYR A 78 4.36 -3.04 -4.77
C TYR A 78 5.18 -4.21 -4.22
N GLN A 79 6.23 -3.93 -3.43
CA GLN A 79 7.06 -4.96 -2.80
C GLN A 79 6.51 -5.39 -1.44
N CYS A 80 5.41 -4.80 -1.00
CA CYS A 80 4.88 -5.04 0.33
C CYS A 80 3.77 -6.08 0.32
N ALA A 81 3.82 -7.03 1.26
CA ALA A 81 2.70 -7.92 1.53
C ALA A 81 1.58 -7.12 2.23
N PRO A 82 0.31 -7.54 2.11
CA PRO A 82 -0.79 -6.83 2.77
C PRO A 82 -0.62 -6.65 4.27
N ASN A 83 -0.01 -7.60 4.94
CA ASN A 83 0.27 -7.56 6.37
C ASN A 83 1.07 -6.29 6.75
N LEU A 84 2.03 -5.88 5.91
CA LEU A 84 2.84 -4.69 6.20
C LEU A 84 1.96 -3.44 6.29
N PHE A 85 1.03 -3.28 5.37
CA PHE A 85 0.11 -2.14 5.40
C PHE A 85 -0.86 -2.22 6.57
N ARG A 86 -1.33 -3.43 6.94
CA ARG A 86 -2.22 -3.59 8.09
C ARG A 86 -1.54 -3.19 9.39
N VAL A 87 -0.30 -3.61 9.58
CA VAL A 87 0.44 -3.24 10.78
C VAL A 87 0.70 -1.74 10.83
N LEU A 88 1.24 -1.18 9.75
CA LEU A 88 1.54 0.25 9.71
C LEU A 88 0.26 1.10 9.82
N GLY A 89 -0.82 0.69 9.18
CA GLY A 89 -2.10 1.38 9.29
C GLY A 89 -2.66 1.34 10.70
N SER A 90 -2.52 0.22 11.40
CA SER A 90 -2.95 0.10 12.80
C SER A 90 -2.13 1.02 13.71
N VAL A 91 -0.81 1.09 13.50
CA VAL A 91 0.05 1.97 14.28
C VAL A 91 -0.32 3.44 14.03
N ASN A 92 -0.56 3.81 12.76
CA ASN A 92 -1.02 5.17 12.42
C ASN A 92 -2.33 5.50 13.16
N ALA A 93 -3.29 4.58 13.14
CA ALA A 93 -4.59 4.80 13.77
C ALA A 93 -4.47 4.95 15.28
N LEU A 94 -3.71 4.10 15.93
CA LEU A 94 -3.47 4.20 17.37
C LEU A 94 -2.79 5.51 17.72
N ASN A 95 -1.78 5.89 16.96
CA ASN A 95 -1.05 7.13 17.19
C ASN A 95 -1.97 8.34 17.07
N GLU A 96 -2.84 8.35 16.05
CA GLU A 96 -3.75 9.45 15.81
C GLU A 96 -4.82 9.56 16.90
N HIS A 97 -5.40 8.42 17.32
CA HIS A 97 -6.46 8.42 18.34
C HIS A 97 -5.95 8.68 19.74
N LEU A 98 -4.77 8.18 20.07
CA LEU A 98 -4.23 8.25 21.43
C LEU A 98 -3.13 9.29 21.61
N HIS A 99 -2.76 10.00 20.55
CA HIS A 99 -1.72 11.04 20.56
C HIS A 99 -0.42 10.55 21.20
N LEU A 100 0.06 9.38 20.76
CA LEU A 100 1.21 8.72 21.39
C LEU A 100 2.56 9.25 20.94
N GLY A 101 2.60 10.06 19.87
CA GLY A 101 3.85 10.57 19.33
C GLY A 101 4.72 9.47 18.70
N LEU A 102 4.10 8.38 18.22
CA LEU A 102 4.85 7.29 17.61
C LEU A 102 5.42 7.68 16.25
N THR A 103 6.56 7.07 15.92
CA THR A 103 7.23 7.25 14.63
C THR A 103 7.52 5.89 14.02
N TRP A 104 8.07 5.90 12.80
CA TRP A 104 8.48 4.67 12.14
C TRP A 104 9.59 3.93 12.92
N HIS A 105 10.38 4.64 13.74
CA HIS A 105 11.38 4.02 14.62
C HIS A 105 10.74 3.09 15.62
N ASP A 106 9.57 3.46 16.13
CA ASP A 106 8.85 2.62 17.11
C ASP A 106 8.43 1.30 16.46
N VAL A 107 8.08 1.34 15.19
CA VAL A 107 7.73 0.11 14.44
C VAL A 107 8.92 -0.84 14.37
N ILE A 108 10.13 -0.32 14.16
CA ILE A 108 11.35 -1.12 14.12
C ILE A 108 11.56 -1.89 15.44
N HIS A 109 11.24 -1.25 16.57
CA HIS A 109 11.39 -1.88 17.87
C HIS A 109 10.33 -2.93 18.17
N MET A 110 9.16 -2.82 17.54
CA MET A 110 8.03 -3.74 17.79
C MET A 110 7.94 -4.88 16.78
N TYR A 111 8.45 -4.69 15.57
CA TYR A 111 8.30 -5.64 14.48
C TYR A 111 9.60 -5.83 13.72
N GLU A 112 9.82 -7.06 13.26
CA GLU A 112 10.91 -7.38 12.35
C GLU A 112 10.40 -7.40 10.92
N CYS A 113 11.18 -6.84 10.00
CA CYS A 113 10.86 -6.87 8.58
C CYS A 113 11.50 -8.09 7.94
N HIS A 114 10.68 -8.95 7.35
CA HIS A 114 11.12 -10.16 6.67
C HIS A 114 10.75 -10.12 5.20
N SER A 115 11.48 -10.83 4.37
CA SER A 115 11.15 -10.95 2.96
C SER A 115 10.71 -12.36 2.62
N LEU A 116 9.69 -12.47 1.77
CA LEU A 116 9.24 -13.75 1.21
C LEU A 116 10.10 -14.10 0.00
N LYS A 117 10.01 -15.35 -0.46
CA LYS A 117 10.78 -15.84 -1.62
C LYS A 117 10.56 -15.00 -2.88
N ASN A 118 9.40 -14.37 -3.02
CA ASN A 118 9.07 -13.52 -4.15
C ASN A 118 9.48 -12.05 -3.93
N ALA A 119 10.41 -11.81 -3.02
CA ALA A 119 10.93 -10.49 -2.67
C ALA A 119 9.86 -9.53 -2.10
N ARG A 120 8.80 -10.06 -1.49
CA ARG A 120 7.82 -9.24 -0.79
C ARG A 120 8.16 -9.15 0.68
N PHE A 121 7.97 -7.97 1.25
CA PHE A 121 8.27 -7.69 2.65
C PHE A 121 7.02 -7.77 3.52
N TYR A 122 7.17 -8.30 4.72
CA TYR A 122 6.10 -8.35 5.71
C TYR A 122 6.67 -8.11 7.10
N LEU A 123 5.79 -7.76 8.05
CA LEU A 123 6.20 -7.48 9.42
C LEU A 123 5.79 -8.61 10.36
N LYS A 124 6.69 -8.94 11.28
CA LYS A 124 6.48 -9.99 12.28
C LYS A 124 6.87 -9.46 13.65
N SER A 125 5.98 -9.65 14.62
CA SER A 125 6.25 -9.27 16.01
C SER A 125 7.25 -10.17 16.69
#